data_6227e0356e11aba407ed43dacfba49ac
#
_entry.id   6227e0356e11aba407ed43dacfba49ac
#
_cell.length_a   1.000
_cell.length_b   1.000
_cell.length_c   1.000
_cell.angle_alpha   90.00
_cell.angle_beta   90.00
_cell.angle_gamma   90.00
#
_symmetry.space_group_name_H-M   'P 1'
#
loop_
_entity.id
_entity.type
_entity.pdbx_description
1 polymer ?
#
loop_
_entity_poly.entity_id
_entity_poly.type
_entity_poly.pdbx_seq_one_letter_code
_entity_poly.pdbx_strand_id
1 'polypeptide(L)'
;MIPEYLMPVILAVLYLLLAPVAGGLIAGVDRKVTARMQGRVGPPLLQPFYDVAKLFEKENLVVTASQNFFVLSYLVFMAVAGALFFSGGDMLLVIFAFTLSHIFLVLGAYASYSPYSHIGAERELLQIIAYEPMIILTAVGMYMVTRSFFVSAIVTSDIPVILYLPGVFIGYL
;
A
#
# COMPACT_ATOMS: atom_id res chain seq x y z
N MET A 1 4.37 -15.22 28.72
CA MET A 1 4.87 -13.90 28.35
C MET A 1 5.54 -14.03 27.01
N ILE A 2 5.01 -13.40 25.96
CA ILE A 2 5.64 -13.41 24.62
C ILE A 2 6.85 -12.49 24.69
N PRO A 3 8.06 -12.92 24.30
CA PRO A 3 9.25 -12.05 24.31
C PRO A 3 9.01 -10.81 23.42
N GLU A 4 9.44 -9.64 23.85
CA GLU A 4 9.22 -8.36 23.18
C GLU A 4 9.68 -8.35 21.70
N TYR A 5 10.75 -9.08 21.39
CA TYR A 5 11.27 -9.19 20.01
C TYR A 5 10.41 -10.06 19.08
N LEU A 6 9.53 -10.93 19.64
CA LEU A 6 8.63 -11.77 18.85
C LEU A 6 7.36 -11.03 18.40
N MET A 7 6.93 -10.01 19.15
CA MET A 7 5.71 -9.27 18.85
C MET A 7 5.74 -8.58 17.46
N PRO A 8 6.80 -7.84 17.08
CA PRO A 8 6.88 -7.24 15.75
C PRO A 8 6.83 -8.29 14.62
N VAL A 9 7.48 -9.44 14.82
CA VAL A 9 7.49 -10.52 13.83
C VAL A 9 6.10 -11.13 13.67
N ILE A 10 5.40 -11.37 14.78
CA ILE A 10 4.03 -11.89 14.76
C ILE A 10 3.10 -10.91 14.03
N LEU A 11 3.20 -9.60 14.31
CA LEU A 11 2.39 -8.57 13.67
C LEU A 11 2.68 -8.47 12.16
N ALA A 12 3.95 -8.56 11.76
CA ALA A 12 4.32 -8.58 10.34
C ALA A 12 3.74 -9.81 9.60
N VAL A 13 3.84 -11.00 10.20
CA VAL A 13 3.27 -12.24 9.62
C VAL A 13 1.75 -12.15 9.57
N LEU A 14 1.12 -11.66 10.62
CA LEU A 14 -0.34 -11.47 10.68
C LEU A 14 -0.80 -10.51 9.58
N TYR A 15 -0.07 -9.41 9.39
CA TYR A 15 -0.33 -8.47 8.30
C TYR A 15 -0.26 -9.15 6.93
N LEU A 16 0.81 -9.89 6.64
CA LEU A 16 0.99 -10.58 5.35
C LEU A 16 -0.13 -11.57 5.03
N LEU A 17 -0.73 -12.17 6.05
CA LEU A 17 -1.85 -13.09 5.89
C LEU A 17 -3.20 -12.37 5.78
N LEU A 18 -3.43 -11.36 6.60
CA LEU A 18 -4.72 -10.67 6.68
C LEU A 18 -4.91 -9.57 5.63
N ALA A 19 -3.84 -8.88 5.22
CA ALA A 19 -3.94 -7.77 4.28
C ALA A 19 -4.53 -8.17 2.92
N PRO A 20 -4.14 -9.28 2.28
CA PRO A 20 -4.77 -9.71 1.02
C PRO A 20 -6.26 -10.04 1.20
N VAL A 21 -6.63 -10.63 2.34
CA VAL A 21 -8.03 -10.97 2.65
C VAL A 21 -8.85 -9.69 2.85
N ALA A 22 -8.36 -8.78 3.68
CA ALA A 22 -9.02 -7.50 3.94
C ALA A 22 -9.14 -6.66 2.65
N GLY A 23 -8.05 -6.57 1.88
CA GLY A 23 -8.04 -5.85 0.61
C GLY A 23 -9.03 -6.42 -0.40
N GLY A 24 -9.11 -7.75 -0.53
CA GLY A 24 -10.08 -8.43 -1.38
C GLY A 24 -11.52 -8.17 -0.96
N LEU A 25 -11.82 -8.16 0.34
CA LEU A 25 -13.16 -7.83 0.85
C LEU A 25 -13.53 -6.36 0.59
N ILE A 26 -12.62 -5.43 0.84
CA ILE A 26 -12.83 -4.00 0.58
C ILE A 26 -13.08 -3.76 -0.91
N ALA A 27 -12.29 -4.36 -1.80
CA ALA A 27 -12.50 -4.29 -3.24
C ALA A 27 -13.84 -4.89 -3.68
N GLY A 28 -14.30 -5.96 -3.02
CA GLY A 28 -15.62 -6.55 -3.25
C GLY A 28 -16.75 -5.62 -2.84
N VAL A 29 -16.63 -4.96 -1.70
CA VAL A 29 -17.59 -3.97 -1.21
C VAL A 29 -17.64 -2.77 -2.16
N ASP A 30 -16.49 -2.22 -2.54
CA ASP A 30 -16.39 -1.08 -3.46
C ASP A 30 -17.10 -1.36 -4.80
N ARG A 31 -16.80 -2.51 -5.43
CA ARG A 31 -17.48 -2.93 -6.67
C ARG A 31 -18.99 -3.05 -6.51
N LYS A 32 -19.47 -3.53 -5.36
CA LYS A 32 -20.89 -3.67 -5.07
C LYS A 32 -21.57 -2.33 -4.85
N VAL A 33 -20.95 -1.42 -4.10
CA VAL A 33 -21.44 -0.06 -3.85
C VAL A 33 -21.51 0.72 -5.16
N THR A 34 -20.43 0.71 -5.94
CA THR A 34 -20.36 1.36 -7.26
C THR A 34 -21.47 0.84 -8.21
N ALA A 35 -21.70 -0.48 -8.27
CA ALA A 35 -22.76 -1.03 -9.08
C ALA A 35 -24.14 -0.57 -8.62
N ARG A 36 -24.40 -0.48 -7.31
CA ARG A 36 -25.65 0.03 -6.75
C ARG A 36 -25.86 1.51 -7.09
N MET A 37 -24.82 2.33 -6.98
CA MET A 37 -24.88 3.75 -7.38
C MET A 37 -25.20 3.91 -8.87
N GLN A 38 -24.79 2.94 -9.70
CA GLN A 38 -25.10 2.90 -11.14
C GLN A 38 -26.45 2.21 -11.47
N GLY A 39 -27.28 1.87 -10.47
CA GLY A 39 -28.56 1.19 -10.67
C GLY A 39 -28.46 -0.28 -11.08
N ARG A 40 -27.28 -0.93 -10.90
CA ARG A 40 -27.02 -2.34 -11.23
C ARG A 40 -26.96 -3.20 -9.97
N VAL A 41 -27.20 -4.53 -10.11
CA VAL A 41 -27.16 -5.48 -8.98
C VAL A 41 -25.76 -5.66 -8.41
N GLY A 42 -24.74 -5.63 -9.26
CA GLY A 42 -23.35 -5.82 -8.89
C GLY A 42 -22.94 -7.27 -8.64
N PRO A 43 -21.62 -7.55 -8.62
CA PRO A 43 -21.07 -8.88 -8.36
C PRO A 43 -21.18 -9.27 -6.88
N PRO A 44 -21.01 -10.58 -6.54
CA PRO A 44 -20.89 -11.02 -5.16
C PRO A 44 -19.64 -10.43 -4.49
N LEU A 45 -19.67 -10.31 -3.15
CA LEU A 45 -18.55 -9.73 -2.37
C LEU A 45 -17.23 -10.49 -2.51
N LEU A 46 -17.30 -11.80 -2.72
CA LEU A 46 -16.13 -12.67 -2.88
C LEU A 46 -15.58 -12.71 -4.31
N GLN A 47 -16.15 -11.93 -5.25
CA GLN A 47 -15.71 -11.90 -6.64
C GLN A 47 -14.19 -11.66 -6.80
N PRO A 48 -13.53 -10.74 -6.05
CA PRO A 48 -12.09 -10.54 -6.19
C PRO A 48 -11.27 -11.82 -5.94
N PHE A 49 -11.70 -12.66 -5.01
CA PHE A 49 -11.00 -13.93 -4.72
C PHE A 49 -11.20 -14.95 -5.85
N TYR A 50 -12.39 -15.03 -6.43
CA TYR A 50 -12.63 -15.87 -7.61
C TYR A 50 -11.83 -15.40 -8.82
N ASP A 51 -11.70 -14.07 -9.00
CA ASP A 51 -10.89 -13.49 -10.09
C ASP A 51 -9.41 -13.86 -9.91
N VAL A 52 -8.86 -13.77 -8.68
CA VAL A 52 -7.49 -14.18 -8.38
C VAL A 52 -7.29 -15.68 -8.60
N ALA A 53 -8.21 -16.53 -8.12
CA ALA A 53 -8.14 -17.98 -8.33
C ALA A 53 -8.08 -18.34 -9.82
N LYS A 54 -8.95 -17.73 -10.63
CA LYS A 54 -8.92 -17.92 -12.10
C LYS A 54 -7.63 -17.46 -12.75
N LEU A 55 -6.98 -16.40 -12.22
CA LEU A 55 -5.70 -15.93 -12.76
C LEU A 55 -4.57 -16.92 -12.48
N PHE A 56 -4.60 -17.63 -11.35
CA PHE A 56 -3.62 -18.68 -11.06
C PHE A 56 -3.73 -19.90 -11.97
N GLU A 57 -4.94 -20.17 -12.54
CA GLU A 57 -5.18 -21.27 -13.49
C GLU A 57 -4.75 -20.91 -14.91
N LYS A 58 -4.52 -19.64 -15.23
CA LYS A 58 -4.14 -19.19 -16.56
C LYS A 58 -2.61 -19.32 -16.80
N GLU A 59 -2.26 -19.58 -18.06
CA GLU A 59 -0.88 -19.58 -18.52
C GLU A 59 -0.25 -18.18 -18.37
N ASN A 60 0.98 -18.14 -17.89
CA ASN A 60 1.75 -16.89 -17.74
C ASN A 60 2.23 -16.40 -19.11
N LEU A 61 1.57 -15.36 -19.62
CA LEU A 61 2.02 -14.65 -20.82
C LEU A 61 2.96 -13.51 -20.40
N VAL A 62 4.25 -13.81 -20.38
CA VAL A 62 5.30 -12.81 -20.05
C VAL A 62 5.76 -12.17 -21.35
N VAL A 63 5.55 -10.86 -21.49
CA VAL A 63 6.01 -10.10 -22.66
C VAL A 63 7.52 -9.93 -22.62
N THR A 64 8.09 -9.58 -21.45
CA THR A 64 9.52 -9.45 -21.24
C THR A 64 9.93 -9.96 -19.84
N ALA A 65 11.11 -10.55 -19.73
CA ALA A 65 11.65 -11.01 -18.44
C ALA A 65 11.83 -9.84 -17.45
N SER A 66 12.19 -8.65 -17.96
CA SER A 66 12.35 -7.43 -17.17
C SER A 66 11.04 -6.98 -16.53
N GLN A 67 9.92 -7.06 -17.24
CA GLN A 67 8.61 -6.71 -16.72
C GLN A 67 8.25 -7.58 -15.50
N ASN A 68 8.48 -8.89 -15.60
CA ASN A 68 8.17 -9.82 -14.52
C ASN A 68 9.02 -9.53 -13.26
N PHE A 69 10.30 -9.20 -13.44
CA PHE A 69 11.18 -8.78 -12.36
C PHE A 69 10.67 -7.52 -11.65
N PHE A 70 10.28 -6.49 -12.40
CA PHE A 70 9.79 -5.24 -11.80
C PHE A 70 8.45 -5.43 -11.07
N VAL A 71 7.52 -6.20 -11.62
CA VAL A 71 6.22 -6.49 -10.99
C VAL A 71 6.42 -7.31 -9.71
N LEU A 72 7.33 -8.28 -9.71
CA LEU A 72 7.67 -9.04 -8.50
C LEU A 72 8.30 -8.14 -7.44
N SER A 73 9.23 -7.28 -7.84
CA SER A 73 9.87 -6.31 -6.94
C SER A 73 8.85 -5.35 -6.32
N TYR A 74 7.90 -4.84 -7.12
CA TYR A 74 6.78 -4.05 -6.63
C TYR A 74 6.04 -4.78 -5.49
N LEU A 75 5.64 -6.02 -5.71
CA LEU A 75 4.89 -6.81 -4.73
C LEU A 75 5.71 -7.04 -3.44
N VAL A 76 7.00 -7.37 -3.58
CA VAL A 76 7.89 -7.61 -2.43
C VAL A 76 8.06 -6.34 -1.60
N PHE A 77 8.39 -5.20 -2.23
CA PHE A 77 8.59 -3.94 -1.49
C PHE A 77 7.28 -3.41 -0.88
N MET A 78 6.14 -3.63 -1.53
CA MET A 78 4.83 -3.30 -0.98
C MET A 78 4.52 -4.12 0.28
N ALA A 79 4.79 -5.43 0.23
CA ALA A 79 4.63 -6.32 1.38
C ALA A 79 5.57 -5.95 2.53
N VAL A 80 6.83 -5.61 2.23
CA VAL A 80 7.83 -5.16 3.21
C VAL A 80 7.41 -3.84 3.86
N ALA A 81 6.96 -2.85 3.07
CA ALA A 81 6.49 -1.56 3.59
C ALA A 81 5.35 -1.74 4.60
N GLY A 82 4.35 -2.52 4.26
CA GLY A 82 3.24 -2.80 5.17
C GLY A 82 3.65 -3.62 6.39
N ALA A 83 4.52 -4.62 6.23
CA ALA A 83 5.05 -5.40 7.36
C ALA A 83 5.82 -4.51 8.34
N LEU A 84 6.66 -3.60 7.86
CA LEU A 84 7.38 -2.62 8.67
C LEU A 84 6.44 -1.67 9.41
N PHE A 85 5.39 -1.20 8.76
CA PHE A 85 4.40 -0.33 9.38
C PHE A 85 3.68 -1.04 10.54
N PHE A 86 3.14 -2.22 10.30
CA PHE A 86 2.39 -2.96 11.31
C PHE A 86 3.28 -3.56 12.42
N SER A 87 4.57 -3.76 12.16
CA SER A 87 5.53 -4.15 13.20
C SER A 87 5.95 -2.99 14.12
N GLY A 88 5.47 -1.77 13.87
CA GLY A 88 5.83 -0.59 14.66
C GLY A 88 7.19 0.01 14.30
N GLY A 89 7.70 -0.28 13.10
CA GLY A 89 8.99 0.15 12.60
C GLY A 89 9.11 1.65 12.33
N ASP A 90 10.22 2.05 11.73
CA ASP A 90 10.50 3.44 11.38
C ASP A 90 9.62 3.90 10.21
N MET A 91 8.86 4.98 10.42
CA MET A 91 7.92 5.53 9.46
C MET A 91 8.60 6.07 8.19
N LEU A 92 9.81 6.65 8.31
CA LEU A 92 10.56 7.09 7.13
C LEU A 92 10.96 5.91 6.25
N LEU A 93 11.41 4.82 6.87
CA LEU A 93 11.76 3.61 6.15
C LEU A 93 10.53 2.98 5.46
N VAL A 94 9.37 3.02 6.10
CA VAL A 94 8.09 2.60 5.49
C VAL A 94 7.77 3.45 4.26
N ILE A 95 7.87 4.78 4.35
CA ILE A 95 7.61 5.69 3.24
C ILE A 95 8.55 5.40 2.08
N PHE A 96 9.86 5.28 2.33
CA PHE A 96 10.83 4.97 1.28
C PHE A 96 10.60 3.60 0.64
N ALA A 97 10.26 2.57 1.41
CA ALA A 97 9.93 1.26 0.86
C ALA A 97 8.67 1.30 -0.01
N PHE A 98 7.67 2.07 0.41
CA PHE A 98 6.43 2.29 -0.33
C PHE A 98 6.67 3.03 -1.64
N THR A 99 7.44 4.13 -1.62
CA THR A 99 7.81 4.87 -2.85
C THR A 99 8.62 4.00 -3.79
N LEU A 100 9.60 3.25 -3.28
CA LEU A 100 10.40 2.32 -4.09
C LEU A 100 9.52 1.26 -4.75
N SER A 101 8.52 0.75 -4.06
CA SER A 101 7.52 -0.15 -4.62
C SER A 101 6.85 0.47 -5.84
N HIS A 102 6.32 1.69 -5.74
CA HIS A 102 5.65 2.37 -6.85
C HIS A 102 6.60 2.66 -8.02
N ILE A 103 7.87 2.99 -7.75
CA ILE A 103 8.88 3.14 -8.80
C ILE A 103 9.03 1.84 -9.59
N PHE A 104 9.05 0.68 -8.94
CA PHE A 104 9.10 -0.60 -9.63
C PHE A 104 7.84 -0.87 -10.45
N LEU A 105 6.66 -0.44 -10.00
CA LEU A 105 5.43 -0.52 -10.79
C LEU A 105 5.54 0.29 -12.09
N VAL A 106 6.02 1.54 -11.99
CA VAL A 106 6.25 2.42 -13.15
C VAL A 106 7.25 1.80 -14.12
N LEU A 107 8.39 1.27 -13.63
CA LEU A 107 9.38 0.58 -14.45
C LEU A 107 8.80 -0.67 -15.12
N GLY A 108 7.95 -1.43 -14.44
CA GLY A 108 7.24 -2.57 -15.00
C GLY A 108 6.29 -2.17 -16.14
N ALA A 109 5.61 -1.04 -15.99
CA ALA A 109 4.73 -0.49 -17.02
C ALA A 109 5.53 -0.03 -18.27
N TYR A 110 6.69 0.61 -18.07
CA TYR A 110 7.59 0.96 -19.17
C TYR A 110 8.17 -0.27 -19.89
N ALA A 111 8.47 -1.34 -19.16
CA ALA A 111 9.02 -2.58 -19.73
C ALA A 111 8.02 -3.38 -20.58
N SER A 112 6.74 -3.01 -20.60
CA SER A 112 5.72 -3.67 -21.43
C SER A 112 5.72 -3.26 -22.90
N TYR A 113 6.46 -2.22 -23.27
CA TYR A 113 6.55 -1.65 -24.63
C TYR A 113 5.20 -1.29 -25.28
N SER A 114 4.17 -1.04 -24.48
CA SER A 114 2.85 -0.62 -24.94
C SER A 114 2.67 0.90 -24.82
N PRO A 115 2.22 1.61 -25.86
CA PRO A 115 1.95 3.06 -25.78
C PRO A 115 0.97 3.41 -24.65
N TYR A 116 -0.06 2.61 -24.43
CA TYR A 116 -1.02 2.83 -23.35
C TYR A 116 -0.40 2.66 -21.96
N SER A 117 0.50 1.69 -21.83
CA SER A 117 1.23 1.46 -20.58
C SER A 117 2.19 2.62 -20.27
N HIS A 118 2.83 3.20 -21.28
CA HIS A 118 3.67 4.40 -21.14
C HIS A 118 2.86 5.58 -20.60
N ILE A 119 1.71 5.88 -21.19
CA ILE A 119 0.84 6.97 -20.73
C ILE A 119 0.37 6.71 -19.28
N GLY A 120 0.02 5.47 -18.96
CA GLY A 120 -0.33 5.07 -17.59
C GLY A 120 0.83 5.29 -16.60
N ALA A 121 2.04 4.88 -16.98
CA ALA A 121 3.25 5.04 -16.19
C ALA A 121 3.59 6.52 -15.91
N GLU A 122 3.48 7.40 -16.93
CA GLU A 122 3.70 8.83 -16.77
C GLU A 122 2.70 9.48 -15.82
N ARG A 123 1.43 9.09 -15.90
CA ARG A 123 0.39 9.57 -14.98
C ARG A 123 0.65 9.12 -13.55
N GLU A 124 1.03 7.87 -13.34
CA GLU A 124 1.38 7.34 -12.02
C GLU A 124 2.60 8.07 -11.45
N LEU A 125 3.64 8.30 -12.26
CA LEU A 125 4.84 9.03 -11.85
C LEU A 125 4.51 10.46 -11.41
N LEU A 126 3.64 11.17 -12.14
CA LEU A 126 3.17 12.51 -11.76
C LEU A 126 2.40 12.49 -10.44
N GLN A 127 1.59 11.45 -10.20
CA GLN A 127 0.89 11.27 -8.94
C GLN A 127 1.87 11.05 -7.77
N ILE A 128 2.88 10.19 -7.94
CA ILE A 128 3.92 9.94 -6.93
C ILE A 128 4.60 11.26 -6.55
N ILE A 129 5.07 12.04 -7.52
CA ILE A 129 5.73 13.33 -7.29
C ILE A 129 4.79 14.32 -6.56
N ALA A 130 3.49 14.25 -6.80
CA ALA A 130 2.53 15.14 -6.17
C ALA A 130 2.26 14.79 -4.70
N TYR A 131 2.07 13.50 -4.36
CA TYR A 131 1.69 13.12 -2.98
C TYR A 131 2.88 12.82 -2.06
N GLU A 132 4.04 12.43 -2.58
CA GLU A 132 5.20 12.06 -1.76
C GLU A 132 5.67 13.18 -0.82
N PRO A 133 5.81 14.45 -1.26
CA PRO A 133 6.15 15.54 -0.35
C PRO A 133 5.13 15.74 0.77
N MET A 134 3.85 15.53 0.51
CA MET A 134 2.78 15.64 1.50
C MET A 134 2.89 14.55 2.57
N ILE A 135 3.19 13.32 2.16
CA ILE A 135 3.40 12.19 3.09
C ILE A 135 4.63 12.47 3.97
N ILE A 136 5.73 12.94 3.40
CA ILE A 136 6.96 13.28 4.15
C ILE A 136 6.67 14.42 5.13
N LEU A 137 5.97 15.48 4.72
CA LEU A 137 5.60 16.58 5.62
C LEU A 137 4.69 16.09 6.76
N THR A 138 3.78 15.16 6.48
CA THR A 138 2.94 14.54 7.51
C THR A 138 3.79 13.77 8.53
N ALA A 139 4.79 13.00 8.08
CA ALA A 139 5.71 12.27 8.95
C ALA A 139 6.56 13.22 9.81
N VAL A 140 7.04 14.33 9.22
CA VAL A 140 7.76 15.38 9.96
C VAL A 140 6.84 16.03 10.99
N GLY A 141 5.59 16.32 10.65
CA GLY A 141 4.60 16.85 11.58
C GLY A 141 4.37 15.91 12.78
N MET A 142 4.22 14.60 12.52
CA MET A 142 4.11 13.60 13.59
C MET A 142 5.37 13.57 14.48
N TYR A 143 6.55 13.63 13.88
CA TYR A 143 7.82 13.71 14.63
C TYR A 143 7.89 14.95 15.53
N MET A 144 7.40 16.10 15.10
CA MET A 144 7.41 17.31 15.93
C MET A 144 6.64 17.14 17.24
N VAL A 145 5.59 16.31 17.24
CA VAL A 145 4.79 16.01 18.42
C VAL A 145 5.41 14.90 19.26
N THR A 146 5.71 13.76 18.62
CA THR A 146 6.13 12.53 19.33
C THR A 146 7.63 12.44 19.59
N ARG A 147 8.45 13.26 18.90
CA ARG A 147 9.92 13.22 18.92
C ARG A 147 10.52 11.88 18.53
N SER A 148 9.75 11.06 17.80
CA SER A 148 10.16 9.76 17.29
C SER A 148 9.54 9.49 15.93
N PHE A 149 10.29 8.79 15.06
CA PHE A 149 9.76 8.29 13.79
C PHE A 149 9.20 6.85 13.89
N PHE A 150 9.31 6.21 15.04
CA PHE A 150 8.77 4.88 15.22
C PHE A 150 7.24 4.89 15.32
N VAL A 151 6.58 4.08 14.51
CA VAL A 151 5.11 3.91 14.52
C VAL A 151 4.63 3.48 15.91
N SER A 152 5.38 2.63 16.60
CA SER A 152 5.08 2.21 17.97
C SER A 152 4.99 3.39 18.94
N ALA A 153 5.90 4.36 18.86
CA ALA A 153 5.89 5.55 19.70
C ALA A 153 4.72 6.49 19.40
N ILE A 154 4.32 6.56 18.13
CA ILE A 154 3.15 7.36 17.70
C ILE A 154 1.85 6.76 18.25
N VAL A 155 1.71 5.44 18.21
CA VAL A 155 0.52 4.73 18.69
C VAL A 155 0.40 4.77 20.22
N THR A 156 1.51 4.75 20.94
CA THR A 156 1.53 4.78 22.42
C THR A 156 1.53 6.18 23.01
N SER A 157 1.45 7.24 22.18
CA SER A 157 1.37 8.62 22.67
C SER A 157 0.08 8.85 23.48
N ASP A 158 0.20 9.52 24.65
CA ASP A 158 -0.93 9.77 25.56
C ASP A 158 -2.03 10.62 24.93
N ILE A 159 -1.71 11.47 23.97
CA ILE A 159 -2.67 12.34 23.29
C ILE A 159 -2.63 12.04 21.79
N PRO A 160 -3.81 11.82 21.15
CA PRO A 160 -3.86 11.62 19.71
C PRO A 160 -3.21 12.77 18.93
N VAL A 161 -2.28 12.45 18.04
CA VAL A 161 -1.51 13.45 17.24
C VAL A 161 -2.44 14.38 16.45
N ILE A 162 -3.61 13.89 16.04
CA ILE A 162 -4.63 14.66 15.33
C ILE A 162 -5.14 15.88 16.13
N LEU A 163 -5.14 15.81 17.45
CA LEU A 163 -5.56 16.93 18.30
C LEU A 163 -4.50 18.06 18.38
N TYR A 164 -3.21 17.69 18.22
CA TYR A 164 -2.13 18.67 18.18
C TYR A 164 -1.95 19.31 16.80
N LEU A 165 -2.17 18.53 15.75
CA LEU A 165 -1.91 18.96 14.37
C LEU A 165 -3.11 18.64 13.45
N PRO A 166 -4.29 19.24 13.69
CA PRO A 166 -5.45 19.00 12.84
C PRO A 166 -5.22 19.44 11.39
N GLY A 167 -4.37 20.47 11.18
CA GLY A 167 -4.03 20.96 9.84
C GLY A 167 -3.24 19.95 9.00
N VAL A 168 -2.41 19.11 9.63
CA VAL A 168 -1.68 18.03 8.92
C VAL A 168 -2.64 16.97 8.40
N PHE A 169 -3.65 16.62 9.20
CA PHE A 169 -4.70 15.68 8.78
C PHE A 169 -5.54 16.23 7.63
N ILE A 170 -5.96 17.50 7.70
CA ILE A 170 -6.73 18.16 6.64
C ILE A 170 -5.89 18.28 5.36
N GLY A 171 -4.59 18.57 5.48
CA GLY A 171 -3.69 18.68 4.34
C GLY A 171 -3.39 17.34 3.64
N TYR A 172 -3.61 16.23 4.33
CA TYR A 172 -3.43 14.88 3.78
C TYR A 172 -4.71 14.36 3.07
N LEU A 173 -5.89 14.81 3.45
CA LEU A 173 -7.18 14.48 2.80
C LEU A 173 -7.33 15.19 1.46
#